data_2464a68ce29942d31a2dbc127cfec535
#
_entry.id   2464a68ce29942d31a2dbc127cfec535
#
_cell.length_a   1.000
_cell.length_b   1.000
_cell.length_c   1.000
_cell.angle_alpha   90.00
_cell.angle_beta   90.00
_cell.angle_gamma   90.00
#
_symmetry.space_group_name_H-M   'P 1'
#
loop_
_entity.id
_entity.type
_entity.pdbx_description
1 polymer ?
#
loop_
_entity_poly.entity_id
_entity_poly.type
_entity_poly.pdbx_seq_one_letter_code
_entity_poly.pdbx_strand_id
1 'polypeptide(L)'
;EGYSQFWVESGGHVVNLHFDPAHNLVAMLSGRKRFTILPPDNMANLYPAPLDTRLGDTVGSRVTLLDPDLERFPRFETELAKAQAAELEPGDLFYLPPMWWHHVESFGLNVMFNTWILPISGSHFGDLTASLVRGLLLFHDVNARVRADYRPAYNAILTGATPDPAATLAPGTDAGFGARVSRHMAETARV
;
A
#
# COMPACT_ATOMS: atom_id res chain seq x y z
N GLU A 1 1.42 -10.52 -12.92
CA GLU A 1 2.69 -9.91 -13.37
C GLU A 1 3.47 -9.45 -12.15
N GLY A 2 4.81 -9.55 -12.18
CA GLY A 2 5.70 -9.17 -11.10
C GLY A 2 6.67 -8.08 -11.57
N TYR A 3 7.04 -7.20 -10.66
CA TYR A 3 8.09 -6.22 -10.84
C TYR A 3 9.22 -6.53 -9.88
N SER A 4 10.44 -6.64 -10.37
CA SER A 4 11.61 -7.02 -9.55
C SER A 4 12.68 -5.95 -9.58
N GLN A 5 13.37 -5.76 -8.47
CA GLN A 5 14.36 -4.72 -8.31
C GLN A 5 15.53 -5.15 -7.42
N PHE A 6 16.73 -4.68 -7.77
CA PHE A 6 17.88 -4.70 -6.88
C PHE A 6 18.02 -3.38 -6.16
N TRP A 7 18.32 -3.48 -4.86
CA TRP A 7 18.66 -2.34 -4.01
C TRP A 7 20.10 -2.48 -3.56
N VAL A 8 20.91 -1.50 -3.90
CA VAL A 8 22.31 -1.42 -3.49
C VAL A 8 22.49 -0.14 -2.72
N GLU A 9 22.85 -0.24 -1.46
CA GLU A 9 22.91 0.90 -0.55
C GLU A 9 24.18 0.86 0.32
N SER A 10 24.71 2.04 0.62
CA SER A 10 25.95 2.18 1.41
C SER A 10 25.77 2.12 2.93
N GLY A 11 24.53 2.02 3.40
CA GLY A 11 24.18 2.09 4.82
C GLY A 11 23.78 3.47 5.30
N GLY A 12 23.13 3.51 6.47
CA GLY A 12 22.53 4.72 7.04
C GLY A 12 21.30 5.22 6.28
N HIS A 13 20.89 4.53 5.23
CA HIS A 13 19.66 4.85 4.50
C HIS A 13 18.45 4.29 5.24
N VAL A 14 17.40 5.09 5.29
CA VAL A 14 16.13 4.76 5.93
C VAL A 14 15.00 5.00 4.92
N VAL A 15 14.21 3.96 4.68
CA VAL A 15 12.93 4.09 3.99
C VAL A 15 11.86 4.23 5.06
N ASN A 16 11.23 5.40 5.11
CA ASN A 16 10.22 5.72 6.10
C ASN A 16 9.00 4.80 6.03
N LEU A 17 8.24 4.78 7.13
CA LEU A 17 7.05 3.95 7.28
C LEU A 17 6.05 4.21 6.13
N HIS A 18 5.75 3.18 5.36
CA HIS A 18 4.85 3.20 4.21
C HIS A 18 4.24 1.82 3.98
N PHE A 19 3.29 1.72 3.07
CA PHE A 19 2.78 0.42 2.61
C PHE A 19 2.77 0.34 1.09
N ASP A 20 2.89 -0.89 0.60
CA ASP A 20 2.74 -1.25 -0.81
C ASP A 20 1.45 -2.05 -1.03
N PRO A 21 0.76 -1.88 -2.16
CA PRO A 21 -0.47 -2.61 -2.46
C PRO A 21 -0.21 -4.02 -3.05
N ALA A 22 1.02 -4.49 -3.04
CA ALA A 22 1.46 -5.75 -3.65
C ALA A 22 2.04 -6.70 -2.61
N HIS A 23 2.02 -8.00 -2.91
CA HIS A 23 2.88 -8.96 -2.22
C HIS A 23 4.34 -8.60 -2.51
N ASN A 24 5.18 -8.63 -1.50
CA ASN A 24 6.60 -8.34 -1.67
C ASN A 24 7.44 -9.48 -1.10
N LEU A 25 8.20 -10.14 -1.96
CA LEU A 25 9.16 -11.17 -1.58
C LEU A 25 10.57 -10.57 -1.65
N VAL A 26 11.22 -10.51 -0.52
CA VAL A 26 12.54 -9.90 -0.33
C VAL A 26 13.57 -10.99 -0.10
N ALA A 27 14.69 -10.92 -0.83
CA ALA A 27 15.87 -11.76 -0.63
C ALA A 27 17.07 -10.89 -0.24
N MET A 28 17.67 -11.16 0.89
CA MET A 28 18.88 -10.48 1.32
C MET A 28 20.11 -11.17 0.73
N LEU A 29 20.90 -10.45 -0.07
CA LEU A 29 22.04 -11.02 -0.80
C LEU A 29 23.38 -10.69 -0.15
N SER A 30 23.50 -9.49 0.44
CA SER A 30 24.72 -9.04 1.12
C SER A 30 24.40 -7.94 2.13
N GLY A 31 25.18 -7.86 3.20
CA GLY A 31 24.99 -6.87 4.26
C GLY A 31 23.78 -7.17 5.13
N ARG A 32 23.16 -6.13 5.72
CA ARG A 32 22.07 -6.29 6.68
C ARG A 32 21.03 -5.19 6.54
N LYS A 33 19.76 -5.57 6.68
CA LYS A 33 18.63 -4.64 6.81
C LYS A 33 17.73 -5.02 7.97
N ARG A 34 17.06 -4.03 8.56
CA ARG A 34 15.98 -4.24 9.51
C ARG A 34 14.67 -3.78 8.89
N PHE A 35 13.69 -4.65 8.91
CA PHE A 35 12.30 -4.33 8.58
C PHE A 35 11.51 -4.23 9.88
N THR A 36 10.88 -3.09 10.11
CA THR A 36 9.87 -2.95 11.16
C THR A 36 8.51 -2.87 10.50
N ILE A 37 7.62 -3.79 10.84
CA ILE A 37 6.31 -3.96 10.19
C ILE A 37 5.16 -3.73 11.18
N LEU A 38 4.07 -3.18 10.66
CA LEU A 38 2.83 -2.95 11.41
C LEU A 38 1.63 -3.44 10.59
N PRO A 39 0.61 -4.01 11.24
CA PRO A 39 -0.57 -4.50 10.55
C PRO A 39 -1.41 -3.35 9.97
N PRO A 40 -2.20 -3.60 8.90
CA PRO A 40 -3.02 -2.58 8.25
C PRO A 40 -4.33 -2.26 8.97
N ASP A 41 -4.64 -2.90 10.10
CA ASP A 41 -5.95 -2.91 10.76
C ASP A 41 -6.49 -1.50 11.07
N ASN A 42 -5.63 -0.58 11.45
CA ASN A 42 -5.98 0.78 11.86
C ASN A 42 -5.21 1.83 11.07
N MET A 43 -5.36 1.82 9.77
CA MET A 43 -4.66 2.74 8.86
C MET A 43 -4.72 4.21 9.31
N ALA A 44 -5.86 4.65 9.86
CA ALA A 44 -6.02 6.02 10.34
C ALA A 44 -5.07 6.38 11.51
N ASN A 45 -4.65 5.40 12.32
CA ASN A 45 -3.72 5.58 13.43
C ASN A 45 -2.25 5.61 12.96
N LEU A 46 -1.99 5.18 11.72
CA LEU A 46 -0.69 5.24 11.06
C LEU A 46 -0.46 6.57 10.32
N TYR A 47 -1.42 7.48 10.40
CA TYR A 47 -1.36 8.85 9.87
C TYR A 47 -0.84 8.93 8.43
N PRO A 48 -1.55 8.35 7.45
CA PRO A 48 -1.14 8.42 6.05
C PRO A 48 -0.85 9.87 5.63
N ALA A 49 0.23 10.06 4.89
CA ALA A 49 0.55 11.34 4.31
C ALA A 49 -0.50 11.73 3.25
N PRO A 50 -0.71 13.02 3.01
CA PRO A 50 -1.52 13.47 1.88
C PRO A 50 -1.02 12.86 0.57
N LEU A 51 -1.95 12.51 -0.31
CA LEU A 51 -1.67 11.75 -1.52
C LEU A 51 -0.89 12.53 -2.59
N ASP A 52 -0.85 13.84 -2.47
CA ASP A 52 -0.05 14.76 -3.27
C ASP A 52 1.43 14.77 -2.89
N THR A 53 1.77 14.23 -1.72
CA THR A 53 3.17 14.14 -1.22
C THR A 53 3.80 12.77 -1.50
N ARG A 54 3.25 11.99 -2.43
CA ARG A 54 3.70 10.64 -2.73
C ARG A 54 5.13 10.58 -3.27
N LEU A 55 5.91 9.65 -2.73
CA LEU A 55 7.13 9.16 -3.34
C LEU A 55 6.75 7.98 -4.26
N GLY A 56 6.42 8.27 -5.52
CA GLY A 56 5.94 7.24 -6.44
C GLY A 56 4.53 6.76 -6.11
N ASP A 57 4.30 5.44 -6.19
CA ASP A 57 3.00 4.80 -6.00
C ASP A 57 2.74 4.31 -4.57
N THR A 58 3.61 4.66 -3.61
CA THR A 58 3.51 4.25 -2.21
C THR A 58 2.84 5.31 -1.35
N VAL A 59 2.14 4.90 -0.32
CA VAL A 59 1.53 5.80 0.68
C VAL A 59 2.36 5.75 1.95
N GLY A 60 3.06 6.85 2.24
CA GLY A 60 3.88 7.00 3.44
C GLY A 60 3.09 7.46 4.66
N SER A 61 3.65 7.20 5.85
CA SER A 61 3.19 7.78 7.10
C SER A 61 3.77 9.18 7.31
N ARG A 62 3.01 10.03 8.01
CA ARG A 62 3.51 11.31 8.54
C ARG A 62 4.33 11.15 9.82
N VAL A 63 4.34 9.96 10.38
CA VAL A 63 5.07 9.62 11.61
C VAL A 63 6.45 9.12 11.25
N THR A 64 7.47 9.65 11.90
CA THR A 64 8.84 9.11 11.84
C THR A 64 8.96 7.98 12.86
N LEU A 65 9.11 6.73 12.40
CA LEU A 65 9.07 5.57 13.28
C LEU A 65 10.18 5.56 14.34
N LEU A 66 11.37 6.02 13.99
CA LEU A 66 12.54 6.00 14.90
C LEU A 66 12.48 7.08 15.99
N ASP A 67 11.70 8.14 15.76
CA ASP A 67 11.49 9.24 16.71
C ASP A 67 10.06 9.78 16.56
N PRO A 68 9.06 9.04 17.05
CA PRO A 68 7.67 9.38 16.85
C PRO A 68 7.23 10.54 17.76
N ASP A 69 6.76 11.62 17.15
CA ASP A 69 6.12 12.73 17.86
C ASP A 69 4.71 12.31 18.34
N LEU A 70 4.64 11.71 19.53
CA LEU A 70 3.40 11.20 20.08
C LEU A 70 2.46 12.31 20.60
N GLU A 71 2.97 13.53 20.82
CA GLU A 71 2.10 14.68 21.13
C GLU A 71 1.29 15.06 19.90
N ARG A 72 1.91 15.07 18.75
CA ARG A 72 1.28 15.35 17.44
C ARG A 72 0.49 14.16 16.90
N PHE A 73 0.93 12.94 17.16
CA PHE A 73 0.38 11.70 16.62
C PHE A 73 0.01 10.69 17.71
N PRO A 74 -0.86 11.02 18.67
CA PRO A 74 -1.08 10.25 19.90
C PRO A 74 -1.61 8.83 19.62
N ARG A 75 -2.41 8.63 18.57
CA ARG A 75 -2.96 7.30 18.25
C ARG A 75 -1.90 6.33 17.73
N PHE A 76 -0.74 6.83 17.29
CA PHE A 76 0.35 5.99 16.80
C PHE A 76 0.94 5.10 17.88
N GLU A 77 0.92 5.50 19.14
CA GLU A 77 1.40 4.71 20.27
C GLU A 77 0.76 3.32 20.34
N THR A 78 -0.55 3.24 20.09
CA THR A 78 -1.29 1.98 20.07
C THR A 78 -0.82 1.05 18.94
N GLU A 79 -0.47 1.61 17.80
CA GLU A 79 0.03 0.83 16.66
C GLU A 79 1.50 0.44 16.85
N LEU A 80 2.31 1.32 17.43
CA LEU A 80 3.71 1.05 17.74
C LEU A 80 3.86 -0.19 18.66
N ALA A 81 2.93 -0.38 19.59
CA ALA A 81 2.90 -1.56 20.46
C ALA A 81 2.68 -2.90 19.70
N LYS A 82 2.19 -2.84 18.46
CA LYS A 82 1.98 -4.02 17.58
C LYS A 82 3.15 -4.24 16.62
N ALA A 83 4.12 -3.33 16.61
CA ALA A 83 5.25 -3.40 15.68
C ALA A 83 6.05 -4.69 15.88
N GLN A 84 6.42 -5.32 14.78
CA GLN A 84 7.31 -6.46 14.73
C GLN A 84 8.54 -6.10 13.93
N ALA A 85 9.71 -6.55 14.36
CA ALA A 85 10.95 -6.29 13.65
C ALA A 85 11.62 -7.60 13.22
N ALA A 86 12.14 -7.60 12.00
CA ALA A 86 12.98 -8.66 11.45
C ALA A 86 14.31 -8.07 10.98
N GLU A 87 15.42 -8.62 11.45
CA GLU A 87 16.73 -8.34 10.88
C GLU A 87 17.04 -9.40 9.81
N LEU A 88 17.40 -8.94 8.63
CA LEU A 88 17.67 -9.79 7.49
C LEU A 88 19.17 -9.80 7.22
N GLU A 89 19.72 -11.01 7.10
CA GLU A 89 21.10 -11.30 6.75
C GLU A 89 21.19 -12.04 5.40
N PRO A 90 22.37 -12.14 4.79
CA PRO A 90 22.52 -12.83 3.51
C PRO A 90 22.01 -14.26 3.55
N GLY A 91 21.11 -14.58 2.62
CA GLY A 91 20.40 -15.87 2.52
C GLY A 91 19.00 -15.88 3.08
N ASP A 92 18.59 -14.83 3.81
CA ASP A 92 17.22 -14.72 4.30
C ASP A 92 16.24 -14.37 3.19
N LEU A 93 15.06 -14.98 3.28
CA LEU A 93 13.87 -14.64 2.51
C LEU A 93 12.81 -14.08 3.45
N PHE A 94 12.27 -12.92 3.08
CA PHE A 94 11.24 -12.25 3.86
C PHE A 94 10.03 -11.97 2.99
N TYR A 95 8.86 -12.39 3.46
CA TYR A 95 7.60 -12.12 2.78
C TYR A 95 6.82 -11.04 3.51
N LEU A 96 6.45 -9.99 2.76
CA LEU A 96 5.63 -8.89 3.24
C LEU A 96 4.28 -8.91 2.51
N PRO A 97 3.16 -9.10 3.24
CA PRO A 97 1.84 -9.10 2.63
C PRO A 97 1.45 -7.71 2.10
N PRO A 98 0.50 -7.62 1.15
CA PRO A 98 -0.04 -6.35 0.70
C PRO A 98 -0.59 -5.51 1.85
N MET A 99 -0.48 -4.19 1.75
CA MET A 99 -1.01 -3.21 2.71
C MET A 99 -0.36 -3.22 4.09
N TRP A 100 0.58 -4.12 4.38
CA TRP A 100 1.34 -4.05 5.62
C TRP A 100 2.29 -2.87 5.60
N TRP A 101 2.22 -2.05 6.64
CA TRP A 101 3.12 -0.93 6.81
C TRP A 101 4.50 -1.43 7.16
N HIS A 102 5.51 -0.82 6.56
CA HIS A 102 6.89 -1.22 6.82
C HIS A 102 7.85 -0.02 6.76
N HIS A 103 8.85 -0.11 7.59
CA HIS A 103 9.97 0.80 7.70
C HIS A 103 11.24 -0.01 7.53
N VAL A 104 12.20 0.49 6.75
CA VAL A 104 13.41 -0.26 6.43
C VAL A 104 14.65 0.55 6.76
N GLU A 105 15.52 -0.02 7.58
CA GLU A 105 16.84 0.51 7.92
C GLU A 105 17.93 -0.31 7.23
N SER A 106 18.92 0.36 6.65
CA SER A 106 20.05 -0.25 5.94
C SER A 106 21.35 -0.06 6.73
N PHE A 107 22.08 -1.15 6.96
CA PHE A 107 23.32 -1.15 7.74
C PHE A 107 24.51 -1.51 6.86
N GLY A 108 25.50 -0.60 6.75
CA GLY A 108 26.68 -0.81 5.93
C GLY A 108 26.33 -1.00 4.44
N LEU A 109 27.32 -1.39 3.66
CA LEU A 109 27.08 -1.77 2.27
C LEU A 109 26.18 -3.01 2.22
N ASN A 110 25.07 -2.92 1.54
CA ASN A 110 24.11 -4.01 1.46
C ASN A 110 23.52 -4.14 0.07
N VAL A 111 23.11 -5.36 -0.28
CA VAL A 111 22.46 -5.70 -1.54
C VAL A 111 21.23 -6.55 -1.22
N MET A 112 20.09 -6.09 -1.67
CA MET A 112 18.80 -6.75 -1.51
C MET A 112 18.15 -6.89 -2.90
N PHE A 113 17.49 -8.00 -3.14
CA PHE A 113 16.60 -8.21 -4.27
C PHE A 113 15.19 -8.36 -3.76
N ASN A 114 14.23 -7.76 -4.45
CA ASN A 114 12.84 -8.03 -4.16
C ASN A 114 12.00 -8.17 -5.43
N THR A 115 10.86 -8.81 -5.27
CA THR A 115 9.85 -8.90 -6.32
C THR A 115 8.48 -8.57 -5.75
N TRP A 116 7.79 -7.62 -6.37
CA TRP A 116 6.39 -7.34 -6.10
C TRP A 116 5.51 -8.17 -7.02
N ILE A 117 4.52 -8.80 -6.44
CA ILE A 117 3.53 -9.61 -7.14
C ILE A 117 2.17 -8.95 -6.90
N LEU A 118 1.57 -8.47 -7.97
CA LEU A 118 0.25 -7.83 -7.88
C LEU A 118 -0.84 -8.88 -7.69
N PRO A 119 -1.81 -8.64 -6.80
CA PRO A 119 -2.89 -9.59 -6.53
C PRO A 119 -3.89 -9.70 -7.68
N ILE A 120 -3.85 -8.78 -8.66
CA ILE A 120 -4.78 -8.71 -9.78
C ILE A 120 -3.99 -8.84 -11.07
N SER A 121 -4.33 -9.86 -11.89
CA SER A 121 -3.73 -10.05 -13.20
C SER A 121 -4.05 -8.89 -14.14
N GLY A 122 -3.03 -8.40 -14.84
CA GLY A 122 -3.17 -7.29 -15.80
C GLY A 122 -3.27 -5.89 -15.18
N SER A 123 -3.15 -5.76 -13.84
CA SER A 123 -3.06 -4.45 -13.19
C SER A 123 -1.63 -3.95 -13.11
N HIS A 124 -1.45 -2.64 -13.10
CA HIS A 124 -0.18 -2.01 -12.79
C HIS A 124 -0.09 -1.68 -11.29
N PHE A 125 1.13 -1.57 -10.75
CA PHE A 125 1.36 -1.27 -9.33
C PHE A 125 0.60 -0.02 -8.88
N GLY A 126 0.59 1.04 -9.72
CA GLY A 126 -0.10 2.30 -9.45
C GLY A 126 -1.62 2.22 -9.49
N ASP A 127 -2.22 1.23 -10.15
CA ASP A 127 -3.68 1.15 -10.31
C ASP A 127 -4.41 0.93 -8.99
N LEU A 128 -3.87 0.08 -8.11
CA LEU A 128 -4.45 -0.17 -6.79
C LEU A 128 -4.35 1.07 -5.90
N THR A 129 -3.19 1.74 -5.90
CA THR A 129 -2.99 2.99 -5.17
C THR A 129 -3.89 4.09 -5.73
N ALA A 130 -3.98 4.24 -7.05
CA ALA A 130 -4.87 5.20 -7.70
C ALA A 130 -6.35 4.94 -7.36
N SER A 131 -6.77 3.68 -7.28
CA SER A 131 -8.13 3.31 -6.89
C SER A 131 -8.42 3.66 -5.44
N LEU A 132 -7.48 3.41 -4.53
CA LEU A 132 -7.58 3.81 -3.12
C LEU A 132 -7.67 5.34 -2.99
N VAL A 133 -6.79 6.05 -3.69
CA VAL A 133 -6.78 7.53 -3.73
C VAL A 133 -8.12 8.07 -4.20
N ARG A 134 -8.66 7.54 -5.29
CA ARG A 134 -9.96 7.98 -5.83
C ARG A 134 -11.10 7.69 -4.89
N GLY A 135 -11.10 6.53 -4.24
CA GLY A 135 -12.07 6.22 -3.21
C GLY A 135 -12.01 7.22 -2.04
N LEU A 136 -10.82 7.58 -1.60
CA LEU A 136 -10.63 8.59 -0.56
C LEU A 136 -11.11 9.97 -1.00
N LEU A 137 -10.73 10.43 -2.20
CA LEU A 137 -11.16 11.72 -2.75
C LEU A 137 -12.66 11.78 -2.95
N LEU A 138 -13.26 10.71 -3.48
CA LEU A 138 -14.71 10.63 -3.67
C LEU A 138 -15.48 10.85 -2.36
N PHE A 139 -14.95 10.34 -1.25
CA PHE A 139 -15.59 10.46 0.05
C PHE A 139 -15.13 11.65 0.90
N HIS A 140 -14.08 12.35 0.48
CA HIS A 140 -13.56 13.50 1.22
C HIS A 140 -14.59 14.62 1.33
N ASP A 141 -15.22 14.98 0.21
CA ASP A 141 -16.12 16.13 0.12
C ASP A 141 -17.58 15.80 0.45
N VAL A 142 -17.93 14.53 0.66
CA VAL A 142 -19.27 14.14 1.05
C VAL A 142 -19.44 14.16 2.58
N ASN A 143 -20.58 14.61 3.04
CA ASN A 143 -20.87 14.67 4.46
C ASN A 143 -20.98 13.25 5.10
N ALA A 144 -20.92 13.22 6.43
CA ALA A 144 -20.90 11.96 7.19
C ALA A 144 -22.14 11.08 6.94
N ARG A 145 -23.32 11.69 6.68
CA ARG A 145 -24.55 10.96 6.37
C ARG A 145 -24.42 10.21 5.06
N VAL A 146 -24.00 10.88 3.98
CA VAL A 146 -23.80 10.28 2.68
C VAL A 146 -22.76 9.17 2.76
N ARG A 147 -21.64 9.37 3.47
CA ARG A 147 -20.66 8.30 3.71
C ARG A 147 -21.26 7.07 4.40
N ALA A 148 -22.14 7.29 5.38
CA ALA A 148 -22.82 6.20 6.08
C ALA A 148 -23.76 5.43 5.15
N ASP A 149 -24.47 6.11 4.24
CA ASP A 149 -25.38 5.48 3.28
C ASP A 149 -24.64 4.61 2.25
N TYR A 150 -23.45 5.01 1.81
CA TYR A 150 -22.65 4.26 0.85
C TYR A 150 -21.85 3.11 1.49
N ARG A 151 -21.53 3.18 2.78
CA ARG A 151 -20.70 2.18 3.47
C ARG A 151 -21.20 0.73 3.31
N PRO A 152 -22.51 0.40 3.41
CA PRO A 152 -22.99 -0.97 3.23
C PRO A 152 -22.67 -1.53 1.84
N ALA A 153 -22.82 -0.72 0.80
CA ALA A 153 -22.53 -1.13 -0.57
C ALA A 153 -21.04 -1.41 -0.79
N TYR A 154 -20.17 -0.53 -0.29
CA TYR A 154 -18.72 -0.74 -0.35
C TYR A 154 -18.28 -1.96 0.44
N ASN A 155 -18.82 -2.17 1.65
CA ASN A 155 -18.51 -3.35 2.43
C ASN A 155 -18.95 -4.63 1.71
N ALA A 156 -20.12 -4.65 1.08
CA ALA A 156 -20.60 -5.79 0.31
C ALA A 156 -19.66 -6.12 -0.87
N ILE A 157 -19.16 -5.12 -1.57
CA ILE A 157 -18.17 -5.29 -2.65
C ILE A 157 -16.85 -5.85 -2.09
N LEU A 158 -16.32 -5.25 -1.01
CA LEU A 158 -15.03 -5.63 -0.42
C LEU A 158 -15.05 -7.02 0.23
N THR A 159 -16.19 -7.44 0.77
CA THR A 159 -16.34 -8.77 1.41
C THR A 159 -16.78 -9.86 0.45
N GLY A 160 -17.01 -9.55 -0.83
CA GLY A 160 -17.55 -10.50 -1.80
C GLY A 160 -18.98 -10.93 -1.51
N ALA A 161 -19.73 -10.18 -0.68
CA ALA A 161 -21.14 -10.48 -0.34
C ALA A 161 -22.11 -10.10 -1.47
N THR A 162 -21.64 -9.38 -2.48
CA THR A 162 -22.38 -9.16 -3.72
C THR A 162 -22.10 -10.28 -4.71
N PRO A 163 -23.07 -10.68 -5.53
CA PRO A 163 -22.79 -11.48 -6.71
C PRO A 163 -21.66 -10.84 -7.51
N ASP A 164 -20.83 -11.69 -8.14
CA ASP A 164 -19.73 -11.22 -9.00
C ASP A 164 -20.18 -9.98 -9.81
N PRO A 165 -19.51 -8.83 -9.66
CA PRO A 165 -19.87 -7.63 -10.43
C PRO A 165 -19.90 -7.90 -11.94
N ALA A 166 -19.09 -8.85 -12.44
CA ALA A 166 -19.13 -9.29 -13.83
C ALA A 166 -20.46 -9.98 -14.18
N ALA A 167 -21.09 -10.68 -13.24
CA ALA A 167 -22.39 -11.32 -13.46
C ALA A 167 -23.57 -10.32 -13.55
N THR A 168 -23.39 -9.09 -13.09
CA THR A 168 -24.37 -8.01 -13.18
C THR A 168 -24.19 -7.16 -14.44
N LEU A 169 -23.11 -7.38 -15.20
CA LEU A 169 -22.88 -6.69 -16.46
C LEU A 169 -23.64 -7.40 -17.59
N ALA A 170 -24.09 -6.61 -18.58
CA ALA A 170 -24.74 -7.17 -19.78
C ALA A 170 -23.78 -8.15 -20.49
N PRO A 171 -24.27 -9.26 -21.05
CA PRO A 171 -23.43 -10.22 -21.78
C PRO A 171 -22.53 -9.53 -22.81
N GLY A 172 -21.24 -9.88 -22.83
CA GLY A 172 -20.25 -9.31 -23.74
C GLY A 172 -19.60 -8.00 -23.27
N THR A 173 -19.91 -7.54 -22.03
CA THR A 173 -19.30 -6.31 -21.47
C THR A 173 -18.02 -6.56 -20.68
N ASP A 174 -17.77 -7.75 -20.25
CA ASP A 174 -16.61 -8.20 -19.46
C ASP A 174 -15.28 -7.92 -20.16
N ALA A 175 -15.14 -8.24 -21.44
CA ALA A 175 -13.91 -7.97 -22.21
C ALA A 175 -13.61 -6.47 -22.40
N GLY A 176 -14.59 -5.60 -22.23
CA GLY A 176 -14.45 -4.15 -22.39
C GLY A 176 -14.43 -3.36 -21.07
N PHE A 177 -14.72 -4.00 -19.92
CA PHE A 177 -14.87 -3.29 -18.65
C PHE A 177 -13.54 -2.65 -18.22
N GLY A 178 -12.46 -3.41 -18.17
CA GLY A 178 -11.12 -2.89 -17.85
C GLY A 178 -10.68 -1.78 -18.81
N ALA A 179 -10.93 -1.95 -20.12
CA ALA A 179 -10.59 -0.94 -21.12
C ALA A 179 -11.47 0.34 -21.02
N ARG A 180 -12.71 0.22 -20.54
CA ARG A 180 -13.57 1.39 -20.27
C ARG A 180 -13.15 2.13 -19.01
N VAL A 181 -12.82 1.40 -17.95
CA VAL A 181 -12.27 1.98 -16.72
C VAL A 181 -10.97 2.70 -17.03
N SER A 182 -10.04 2.10 -17.75
CA SER A 182 -8.76 2.72 -18.13
C SER A 182 -8.94 3.96 -19.02
N ARG A 183 -9.90 3.96 -19.97
CA ARG A 183 -10.23 5.14 -20.78
C ARG A 183 -10.81 6.26 -19.92
N HIS A 184 -11.79 5.96 -19.09
CA HIS A 184 -12.39 6.96 -18.20
C HIS A 184 -11.35 7.56 -17.25
N MET A 185 -10.41 6.73 -16.79
CA MET A 185 -9.28 7.18 -15.96
C MET A 185 -8.33 8.11 -16.71
N ALA A 186 -8.04 7.82 -17.99
CA ALA A 186 -7.18 8.66 -18.82
C ALA A 186 -7.85 9.99 -19.20
N GLU A 187 -9.16 10.02 -19.38
CA GLU A 187 -9.93 11.22 -19.68
C GLU A 187 -10.05 12.16 -18.49
N THR A 188 -10.25 11.63 -17.26
CA THR A 188 -10.33 12.41 -16.03
C THR A 188 -8.99 12.90 -15.51
N ALA A 189 -7.88 12.32 -15.95
CA ALA A 189 -6.52 12.78 -15.58
C ALA A 189 -6.03 13.98 -16.43
N ARG A 190 -6.80 14.44 -17.41
CA ARG A 190 -6.48 15.58 -18.31
C ARG A 190 -7.22 16.89 -17.98
N VAL A 191 -7.92 16.93 -16.81
CA VAL A 191 -8.63 18.14 -16.35
C VAL A 191 -7.85 18.76 -15.15
#